data_993983e77abb1cc394c69729b57db513
#
_entry.id   993983e77abb1cc394c69729b57db513
#
_cell.length_a   1.000
_cell.length_b   1.000
_cell.length_c   1.000
_cell.angle_alpha   90.00
_cell.angle_beta   90.00
_cell.angle_gamma   90.00
#
_symmetry.space_group_name_H-M   'P 1'
#
loop_
_entity.id
_entity.type
_entity.pdbx_description
1 polymer ?
#
loop_
_entity_poly.entity_id
_entity_poly.type
_entity_poly.pdbx_seq_one_letter_code
_entity_poly.pdbx_strand_id
1 'polypeptide(L)'
;MVFSHELLHWYEANGRILPWRETKDPYIIWLSEIILQQTKVVQGLPYFHQFIKTFPTMESLAEASEEEVLKLWQGLGYYSRARNLHKTAKYIQSEYHGIFPDTYSLISKLPGIGDYTACAILSFAFGKVYPVLDGNVGRVSTRFSGIFDPIENQTTKNKIKSILQLWIDKDKPALFNQAIMDFGALVCTP
;
A
#
# COMPACT_ATOMS: atom_id res chain seq x y z
N MET A 1 -20.91 2.21 10.63
CA MET A 1 -20.46 2.94 11.85
C MET A 1 -20.38 4.42 11.49
N VAL A 2 -20.73 5.36 12.40
CA VAL A 2 -20.76 6.81 12.06
C VAL A 2 -19.42 7.29 11.51
N PHE A 3 -18.30 6.92 12.14
CA PHE A 3 -16.95 7.35 11.71
C PHE A 3 -16.63 6.97 10.24
N SER A 4 -16.84 5.73 9.84
CA SER A 4 -16.56 5.31 8.46
C SER A 4 -17.46 6.00 7.45
N HIS A 5 -18.73 6.21 7.77
CA HIS A 5 -19.67 6.93 6.90
C HIS A 5 -19.22 8.38 6.66
N GLU A 6 -18.92 9.12 7.72
CA GLU A 6 -18.48 10.52 7.61
C GLU A 6 -17.13 10.63 6.89
N LEU A 7 -16.21 9.69 7.15
CA LEU A 7 -14.91 9.63 6.48
C LEU A 7 -15.05 9.37 4.96
N LEU A 8 -15.92 8.45 4.56
CA LEU A 8 -16.18 8.14 3.16
C LEU A 8 -16.85 9.32 2.45
N HIS A 9 -17.80 9.97 3.10
CA HIS A 9 -18.45 11.18 2.56
C HIS A 9 -17.44 12.32 2.35
N TRP A 10 -16.54 12.55 3.33
CA TRP A 10 -15.45 13.50 3.16
C TRP A 10 -14.53 13.14 1.98
N TYR A 11 -14.22 11.84 1.83
CA TYR A 11 -13.32 11.36 0.80
C TYR A 11 -13.88 11.53 -0.62
N GLU A 12 -15.18 11.43 -0.81
CA GLU A 12 -15.84 11.68 -2.12
C GLU A 12 -15.51 13.06 -2.68
N ALA A 13 -15.39 14.07 -1.83
CA ALA A 13 -15.10 15.45 -2.24
C ALA A 13 -13.59 15.81 -2.21
N ASN A 14 -12.79 15.09 -1.42
CA ASN A 14 -11.42 15.51 -1.10
C ASN A 14 -10.34 14.46 -1.43
N GLY A 15 -10.74 13.27 -1.87
CA GLY A 15 -9.81 12.18 -2.15
C GLY A 15 -8.83 12.53 -3.26
N ARG A 16 -7.56 12.17 -3.08
CA ARG A 16 -6.53 12.40 -4.10
C ARG A 16 -6.72 11.46 -5.28
N ILE A 17 -6.65 11.99 -6.50
CA ILE A 17 -6.64 11.22 -7.73
C ILE A 17 -5.20 10.70 -7.94
N LEU A 18 -5.03 9.39 -7.88
CA LEU A 18 -3.72 8.74 -8.03
C LEU A 18 -3.88 7.55 -8.99
N PRO A 19 -2.97 7.36 -9.97
CA PRO A 19 -3.16 6.38 -11.05
C PRO A 19 -3.31 4.94 -10.55
N TRP A 20 -2.65 4.57 -9.46
CA TRP A 20 -2.80 3.24 -8.85
C TRP A 20 -4.08 3.03 -8.05
N ARG A 21 -4.92 4.05 -7.90
CA ARG A 21 -6.26 3.97 -7.29
C ARG A 21 -7.37 3.75 -8.32
N GLU A 22 -7.07 3.95 -9.60
CA GLU A 22 -7.99 3.79 -10.72
C GLU A 22 -8.02 2.36 -11.29
N THR A 23 -7.26 1.46 -10.67
CA THR A 23 -7.14 0.06 -11.09
C THR A 23 -7.31 -0.91 -9.92
N LYS A 24 -7.62 -2.15 -10.26
CA LYS A 24 -7.58 -3.29 -9.31
C LYS A 24 -6.46 -4.29 -9.66
N ASP A 25 -5.59 -3.95 -10.64
CA ASP A 25 -4.47 -4.78 -10.98
C ASP A 25 -3.48 -4.89 -9.81
N PRO A 26 -3.28 -6.07 -9.23
CA PRO A 26 -2.42 -6.24 -8.07
C PRO A 26 -0.94 -5.92 -8.37
N TYR A 27 -0.49 -6.09 -9.62
CA TYR A 27 0.85 -5.71 -10.02
C TYR A 27 1.07 -4.19 -9.93
N ILE A 28 0.14 -3.42 -10.49
CA ILE A 28 0.21 -1.94 -10.49
C ILE A 28 0.13 -1.39 -9.06
N ILE A 29 -0.79 -1.94 -8.26
CA ILE A 29 -0.97 -1.55 -6.86
C ILE A 29 0.29 -1.89 -6.05
N TRP A 30 0.80 -3.12 -6.15
CA TRP A 30 2.02 -3.53 -5.47
C TRP A 30 3.23 -2.68 -5.86
N LEU A 31 3.44 -2.40 -7.15
CA LEU A 31 4.52 -1.53 -7.63
C LEU A 31 4.45 -0.16 -6.97
N SER A 32 3.27 0.46 -6.92
CA SER A 32 3.09 1.75 -6.28
C SER A 32 3.40 1.70 -4.78
N GLU A 33 2.96 0.65 -4.08
CA GLU A 33 3.22 0.47 -2.65
C GLU A 33 4.73 0.36 -2.35
N ILE A 34 5.48 -0.37 -3.19
CA ILE A 34 6.94 -0.49 -3.01
C ILE A 34 7.67 0.82 -3.33
N ILE A 35 7.29 1.53 -4.39
CA ILE A 35 7.88 2.83 -4.74
C ILE A 35 7.64 3.85 -3.62
N LEU A 36 6.46 3.85 -3.02
CA LEU A 36 6.06 4.82 -2.01
C LEU A 36 6.53 4.49 -0.59
N GLN A 37 7.16 3.33 -0.36
CA GLN A 37 7.81 3.07 0.93
C GLN A 37 8.84 4.17 1.24
N GLN A 38 8.60 4.97 2.28
CA GLN A 38 9.46 6.11 2.68
C GLN A 38 9.73 7.14 1.55
N THR A 39 8.83 7.23 0.57
CA THR A 39 8.92 8.17 -0.56
C THR A 39 7.61 8.95 -0.68
N LYS A 40 7.70 10.27 -0.78
CA LYS A 40 6.51 11.12 -0.97
C LYS A 40 5.90 10.88 -2.36
N VAL A 41 4.57 10.98 -2.47
CA VAL A 41 3.83 10.79 -3.73
C VAL A 41 4.40 11.64 -4.88
N VAL A 42 4.66 12.92 -4.64
CA VAL A 42 5.23 13.83 -5.65
C VAL A 42 6.56 13.34 -6.20
N GLN A 43 7.39 12.72 -5.35
CA GLN A 43 8.68 12.16 -5.76
C GLN A 43 8.50 10.79 -6.46
N GLY A 44 7.60 9.94 -5.97
CA GLY A 44 7.42 8.57 -6.48
C GLY A 44 6.64 8.50 -7.79
N LEU A 45 5.72 9.45 -8.05
CA LEU A 45 4.83 9.42 -9.21
C LEU A 45 5.56 9.37 -10.57
N PRO A 46 6.62 10.15 -10.84
CA PRO A 46 7.39 10.04 -12.08
C PRO A 46 8.02 8.65 -12.27
N TYR A 47 8.54 8.05 -11.20
CA TYR A 47 9.12 6.71 -11.24
C TYR A 47 8.05 5.65 -11.52
N PHE A 48 6.90 5.77 -10.88
CA PHE A 48 5.77 4.87 -11.15
C PHE A 48 5.40 4.87 -12.64
N HIS A 49 5.23 6.03 -13.26
CA HIS A 49 4.93 6.12 -14.68
C HIS A 49 6.03 5.53 -15.56
N GLN A 50 7.29 5.76 -15.21
CA GLN A 50 8.42 5.20 -15.96
C GLN A 50 8.49 3.67 -15.83
N PHE A 51 8.24 3.12 -14.63
CA PHE A 51 8.19 1.68 -14.42
C PHE A 51 7.05 1.02 -15.21
N ILE A 52 5.83 1.56 -15.16
CA ILE A 52 4.69 1.01 -15.92
C ILE A 52 4.91 1.12 -17.42
N LYS A 53 5.55 2.17 -17.90
CA LYS A 53 5.89 2.32 -19.32
C LYS A 53 6.92 1.28 -19.76
N THR A 54 7.93 0.98 -18.94
CA THR A 54 9.02 0.07 -19.29
C THR A 54 8.66 -1.39 -19.01
N PHE A 55 7.99 -1.65 -17.89
CA PHE A 55 7.57 -2.96 -17.45
C PHE A 55 6.05 -2.95 -17.19
N PRO A 56 5.23 -3.04 -18.24
CA PRO A 56 3.77 -2.93 -18.12
C PRO A 56 3.12 -4.14 -17.44
N THR A 57 3.81 -5.26 -17.32
CA THR A 57 3.30 -6.52 -16.75
C THR A 57 4.28 -7.11 -15.74
N MET A 58 3.77 -8.02 -14.89
CA MET A 58 4.58 -8.82 -13.98
C MET A 58 5.68 -9.58 -14.73
N GLU A 59 5.34 -10.19 -15.88
CA GLU A 59 6.26 -10.93 -16.73
C GLU A 59 7.41 -10.04 -17.23
N SER A 60 7.10 -8.88 -17.81
CA SER A 60 8.14 -7.96 -18.31
C SER A 60 9.09 -7.48 -17.21
N LEU A 61 8.61 -7.29 -15.98
CA LEU A 61 9.46 -6.97 -14.84
C LEU A 61 10.30 -8.18 -14.41
N ALA A 62 9.74 -9.38 -14.43
CA ALA A 62 10.45 -10.60 -14.05
C ALA A 62 11.57 -10.98 -15.05
N GLU A 63 11.34 -10.75 -16.34
CA GLU A 63 12.32 -11.02 -17.41
C GLU A 63 13.43 -9.99 -17.48
N ALA A 64 13.23 -8.80 -16.95
CA ALA A 64 14.24 -7.74 -16.94
C ALA A 64 15.53 -8.20 -16.23
N SER A 65 16.65 -7.58 -16.58
CA SER A 65 17.88 -7.70 -15.79
C SER A 65 17.80 -6.86 -14.52
N GLU A 66 18.54 -7.25 -13.49
CA GLU A 66 18.61 -6.44 -12.26
C GLU A 66 19.17 -5.03 -12.56
N GLU A 67 20.09 -4.92 -13.50
CA GLU A 67 20.69 -3.65 -13.90
C GLU A 67 19.64 -2.68 -14.49
N GLU A 68 18.76 -3.16 -15.37
CA GLU A 68 17.67 -2.36 -15.93
C GLU A 68 16.72 -1.85 -14.82
N VAL A 69 16.33 -2.71 -13.89
CA VAL A 69 15.46 -2.34 -12.77
C VAL A 69 16.15 -1.29 -11.87
N LEU A 70 17.43 -1.49 -11.53
CA LEU A 70 18.18 -0.56 -10.70
C LEU A 70 18.44 0.78 -11.41
N LYS A 71 18.63 0.79 -12.72
CA LYS A 71 18.76 2.01 -13.53
C LYS A 71 17.50 2.86 -13.46
N LEU A 72 16.31 2.25 -13.60
CA LEU A 72 15.03 2.96 -13.44
C LEU A 72 14.80 3.45 -12.01
N TRP A 73 15.40 2.79 -11.00
CA TRP A 73 15.26 3.14 -9.60
C TRP A 73 16.21 4.26 -9.15
N GLN A 74 17.16 4.66 -10.01
CA GLN A 74 18.21 5.62 -9.66
C GLN A 74 17.60 6.96 -9.19
N GLY A 75 17.99 7.39 -7.99
CA GLY A 75 17.50 8.63 -7.35
C GLY A 75 16.40 8.42 -6.29
N LEU A 76 15.73 7.26 -6.23
CA LEU A 76 14.74 6.96 -5.18
C LEU A 76 15.36 6.58 -3.83
N GLY A 77 16.61 6.11 -3.84
CA GLY A 77 17.26 5.59 -2.63
C GLY A 77 16.72 4.23 -2.18
N TYR A 78 17.28 3.71 -1.08
CA TYR A 78 16.87 2.41 -0.51
C TYR A 78 16.75 1.30 -1.56
N TYR A 79 17.83 1.01 -2.28
CA TYR A 79 17.90 0.10 -3.42
C TYR A 79 17.52 -1.35 -3.09
N SER A 80 17.51 -1.74 -1.81
CA SER A 80 16.96 -3.03 -1.37
C SER A 80 15.50 -3.22 -1.77
N ARG A 81 14.71 -2.13 -1.87
CA ARG A 81 13.32 -2.18 -2.36
C ARG A 81 13.27 -2.63 -3.82
N ALA A 82 14.10 -2.04 -4.68
CA ALA A 82 14.17 -2.42 -6.09
C ALA A 82 14.60 -3.88 -6.29
N ARG A 83 15.61 -4.33 -5.53
CA ARG A 83 16.06 -5.74 -5.57
C ARG A 83 14.96 -6.69 -5.10
N ASN A 84 14.28 -6.37 -4.00
CA ASN A 84 13.16 -7.17 -3.50
C ASN A 84 11.98 -7.15 -4.47
N LEU A 85 11.65 -6.01 -5.09
CA LEU A 85 10.64 -5.89 -6.13
C LEU A 85 10.95 -6.87 -7.28
N HIS A 86 12.15 -6.82 -7.84
CA HIS A 86 12.57 -7.69 -8.92
C HIS A 86 12.59 -9.17 -8.53
N LYS A 87 13.13 -9.49 -7.33
CA LYS A 87 13.14 -10.86 -6.81
C LYS A 87 11.71 -11.40 -6.64
N THR A 88 10.80 -10.57 -6.16
CA THR A 88 9.40 -10.94 -5.97
C THR A 88 8.69 -11.12 -7.30
N ALA A 89 8.96 -10.27 -8.32
CA ALA A 89 8.41 -10.46 -9.65
C ALA A 89 8.83 -11.81 -10.25
N LYS A 90 10.11 -12.16 -10.17
CA LYS A 90 10.63 -13.47 -10.61
C LYS A 90 9.98 -14.63 -9.86
N TYR A 91 9.82 -14.50 -8.55
CA TYR A 91 9.18 -15.53 -7.74
C TYR A 91 7.70 -15.73 -8.12
N ILE A 92 6.94 -14.63 -8.31
CA ILE A 92 5.54 -14.71 -8.74
C ILE A 92 5.44 -15.31 -10.14
N GLN A 93 6.36 -14.96 -11.04
CA GLN A 93 6.38 -15.52 -12.39
C GLN A 93 6.65 -17.03 -12.38
N SER A 94 7.64 -17.50 -11.59
CA SER A 94 7.99 -18.93 -11.53
C SER A 94 6.98 -19.78 -10.77
N GLU A 95 6.54 -19.33 -9.60
CA GLU A 95 5.73 -20.17 -8.69
C GLU A 95 4.21 -19.99 -8.91
N TYR A 96 3.79 -18.85 -9.44
CA TYR A 96 2.38 -18.50 -9.61
C TYR A 96 2.02 -18.14 -11.07
N HIS A 97 2.91 -18.40 -12.04
CA HIS A 97 2.68 -18.13 -13.47
C HIS A 97 2.26 -16.67 -13.74
N GLY A 98 2.87 -15.72 -13.04
CA GLY A 98 2.55 -14.31 -13.14
C GLY A 98 1.26 -13.86 -12.42
N ILE A 99 0.51 -14.79 -11.84
CA ILE A 99 -0.74 -14.49 -11.11
C ILE A 99 -0.39 -14.10 -9.67
N PHE A 100 -0.72 -12.88 -9.28
CA PHE A 100 -0.45 -12.40 -7.93
C PHE A 100 -1.30 -13.18 -6.89
N PRO A 101 -0.69 -13.76 -5.83
CA PRO A 101 -1.44 -14.50 -4.82
C PRO A 101 -2.40 -13.55 -4.07
N ASP A 102 -3.53 -14.08 -3.61
CA ASP A 102 -4.62 -13.32 -3.02
C ASP A 102 -4.89 -13.63 -1.54
N THR A 103 -3.95 -14.30 -0.86
CA THR A 103 -4.05 -14.59 0.56
C THR A 103 -2.92 -13.95 1.37
N TYR A 104 -3.24 -13.51 2.59
CA TYR A 104 -2.26 -12.89 3.48
C TYR A 104 -1.05 -13.80 3.74
N SER A 105 -1.30 -15.09 3.95
CA SER A 105 -0.26 -16.08 4.25
C SER A 105 0.75 -16.30 3.12
N LEU A 106 0.35 -16.06 1.87
CA LEU A 106 1.22 -16.13 0.70
C LEU A 106 1.92 -14.78 0.45
N ILE A 107 1.15 -13.69 0.43
CA ILE A 107 1.68 -12.35 0.13
C ILE A 107 2.72 -11.91 1.16
N SER A 108 2.46 -12.13 2.46
CA SER A 108 3.36 -11.69 3.54
C SER A 108 4.72 -12.41 3.58
N LYS A 109 4.86 -13.50 2.83
CA LYS A 109 6.14 -14.23 2.69
C LYS A 109 7.00 -13.73 1.53
N LEU A 110 6.45 -12.89 0.65
CA LEU A 110 7.17 -12.38 -0.50
C LEU A 110 8.25 -11.36 -0.09
N PRO A 111 9.44 -11.38 -0.71
CA PRO A 111 10.52 -10.47 -0.38
C PRO A 111 10.10 -8.99 -0.46
N GLY A 112 10.39 -8.20 0.58
CA GLY A 112 10.07 -6.78 0.62
C GLY A 112 8.61 -6.44 0.92
N ILE A 113 7.77 -7.44 1.14
CA ILE A 113 6.37 -7.26 1.52
C ILE A 113 6.20 -7.49 3.02
N GLY A 114 6.04 -6.40 3.75
CA GLY A 114 5.66 -6.43 5.16
C GLY A 114 4.15 -6.47 5.37
N ASP A 115 3.74 -6.51 6.63
CA ASP A 115 2.33 -6.55 7.04
C ASP A 115 1.47 -5.43 6.42
N TYR A 116 1.96 -4.18 6.43
CA TYR A 116 1.27 -3.05 5.79
C TYR A 116 1.04 -3.31 4.29
N THR A 117 2.11 -3.63 3.55
CA THR A 117 2.03 -3.83 2.09
C THR A 117 1.13 -5.02 1.74
N ALA A 118 1.17 -6.10 2.52
CA ALA A 118 0.27 -7.24 2.33
C ALA A 118 -1.20 -6.85 2.52
N CYS A 119 -1.54 -6.13 3.59
CA CYS A 119 -2.88 -5.63 3.84
C CYS A 119 -3.35 -4.65 2.75
N ALA A 120 -2.46 -3.76 2.29
CA ALA A 120 -2.75 -2.80 1.23
C ALA A 120 -3.11 -3.51 -0.10
N ILE A 121 -2.29 -4.47 -0.54
CA ILE A 121 -2.57 -5.25 -1.75
C ILE A 121 -3.89 -6.01 -1.62
N LEU A 122 -4.12 -6.70 -0.50
CA LEU A 122 -5.34 -7.46 -0.27
C LEU A 122 -6.58 -6.57 -0.29
N SER A 123 -6.49 -5.39 0.28
CA SER A 123 -7.61 -4.45 0.31
C SER A 123 -7.82 -3.76 -1.04
N PHE A 124 -6.78 -3.20 -1.64
CA PHE A 124 -6.92 -2.36 -2.83
C PHE A 124 -7.16 -3.18 -4.10
N ALA A 125 -6.43 -4.31 -4.27
CA ALA A 125 -6.57 -5.15 -5.46
C ALA A 125 -7.73 -6.15 -5.34
N PHE A 126 -7.86 -6.80 -4.19
CA PHE A 126 -8.78 -7.92 -4.02
C PHE A 126 -10.05 -7.57 -3.22
N GLY A 127 -10.19 -6.33 -2.74
CA GLY A 127 -11.37 -5.88 -1.98
C GLY A 127 -11.56 -6.61 -0.65
N LYS A 128 -10.50 -7.21 -0.09
CA LYS A 128 -10.58 -7.94 1.17
C LYS A 128 -10.56 -7.00 2.37
N VAL A 129 -11.23 -7.40 3.45
CA VAL A 129 -11.40 -6.59 4.66
C VAL A 129 -10.13 -6.66 5.52
N TYR A 130 -9.09 -5.97 5.06
CA TYR A 130 -7.81 -5.81 5.77
C TYR A 130 -7.55 -4.32 6.01
N PRO A 131 -7.60 -3.85 7.26
CA PRO A 131 -7.23 -2.46 7.56
C PRO A 131 -5.73 -2.26 7.37
N VAL A 132 -5.35 -1.12 6.79
CA VAL A 132 -3.96 -0.71 6.67
C VAL A 132 -3.54 0.17 7.85
N LEU A 133 -2.30 0.09 8.26
CA LEU A 133 -1.74 0.92 9.33
C LEU A 133 -0.40 1.51 8.90
N ASP A 134 -0.45 2.72 8.34
CA ASP A 134 0.71 3.57 8.09
C ASP A 134 0.81 4.69 9.15
N GLY A 135 1.78 5.58 9.01
CA GLY A 135 1.94 6.71 9.93
C GLY A 135 0.76 7.69 9.95
N ASN A 136 0.07 7.88 8.81
CA ASN A 136 -1.11 8.74 8.71
C ASN A 136 -2.30 8.11 9.43
N VAL A 137 -2.58 6.85 9.13
CA VAL A 137 -3.67 6.08 9.75
C VAL A 137 -3.44 5.96 11.26
N GLY A 138 -2.22 5.67 11.66
CA GLY A 138 -1.85 5.60 13.09
C GLY A 138 -2.13 6.90 13.81
N ARG A 139 -1.73 8.03 13.25
CA ARG A 139 -1.97 9.36 13.83
C ARG A 139 -3.46 9.71 13.93
N VAL A 140 -4.24 9.43 12.89
CA VAL A 140 -5.69 9.62 12.93
C VAL A 140 -6.31 8.74 14.02
N SER A 141 -5.96 7.46 14.03
CA SER A 141 -6.53 6.48 14.96
C SER A 141 -6.20 6.81 16.41
N THR A 142 -4.96 7.17 16.73
CA THR A 142 -4.56 7.52 18.10
C THR A 142 -5.24 8.78 18.59
N ARG A 143 -5.29 9.84 17.76
CA ARG A 143 -5.95 11.10 18.13
C ARG A 143 -7.45 10.92 18.33
N PHE A 144 -8.12 10.23 17.41
CA PHE A 144 -9.57 10.02 17.50
C PHE A 144 -9.97 9.10 18.66
N SER A 145 -9.14 8.11 19.00
CA SER A 145 -9.41 7.16 20.07
C SER A 145 -8.84 7.55 21.45
N GLY A 146 -8.17 8.71 21.56
CA GLY A 146 -7.53 9.14 22.81
C GLY A 146 -6.41 8.18 23.28
N ILE A 147 -5.62 7.65 22.34
CA ILE A 147 -4.47 6.79 22.65
C ILE A 147 -3.22 7.67 22.75
N PHE A 148 -2.60 7.69 23.92
CA PHE A 148 -1.40 8.49 24.20
C PHE A 148 -0.11 7.66 24.16
N ASP A 149 -0.22 6.33 24.13
CA ASP A 149 0.94 5.44 24.05
C ASP A 149 1.69 5.62 22.73
N PRO A 150 3.04 5.50 22.71
CA PRO A 150 3.83 5.57 21.48
C PRO A 150 3.38 4.55 20.45
N ILE A 151 3.20 4.99 19.20
CA ILE A 151 2.71 4.16 18.09
C ILE A 151 3.72 3.08 17.68
N GLU A 152 4.99 3.26 18.03
CA GLU A 152 6.08 2.31 17.76
C GLU A 152 5.91 1.02 18.56
N ASN A 153 5.23 1.08 19.70
CA ASN A 153 5.00 -0.07 20.56
C ASN A 153 4.08 -1.09 19.89
N GLN A 154 4.46 -2.37 19.93
CA GLN A 154 3.66 -3.44 19.32
C GLN A 154 2.26 -3.57 19.94
N THR A 155 2.15 -3.33 21.25
CA THR A 155 0.86 -3.32 21.98
C THR A 155 -0.06 -2.22 21.44
N THR A 156 0.47 -1.01 21.23
CA THR A 156 -0.26 0.12 20.66
C THR A 156 -0.69 -0.18 19.22
N LYS A 157 0.19 -0.73 18.40
CA LYS A 157 -0.14 -1.16 17.03
C LYS A 157 -1.28 -2.18 17.01
N ASN A 158 -1.23 -3.17 17.89
CA ASN A 158 -2.28 -4.19 17.98
C ASN A 158 -3.63 -3.57 18.41
N LYS A 159 -3.62 -2.64 19.37
CA LYS A 159 -4.80 -1.89 19.80
C LYS A 159 -5.41 -1.08 18.65
N ILE A 160 -4.56 -0.36 17.92
CA ILE A 160 -4.99 0.42 16.73
C ILE A 160 -5.57 -0.51 15.64
N LYS A 161 -4.92 -1.63 15.34
CA LYS A 161 -5.43 -2.60 14.36
C LYS A 161 -6.81 -3.14 14.75
N SER A 162 -7.03 -3.44 16.04
CA SER A 162 -8.34 -3.89 16.54
C SER A 162 -9.42 -2.81 16.35
N ILE A 163 -9.08 -1.55 16.60
CA ILE A 163 -9.98 -0.41 16.37
C ILE A 163 -10.28 -0.25 14.87
N LEU A 164 -9.26 -0.27 14.03
CA LEU A 164 -9.42 -0.18 12.57
C LEU A 164 -10.27 -1.32 12.01
N GLN A 165 -10.15 -2.54 12.57
CA GLN A 165 -10.98 -3.68 12.18
C GLN A 165 -12.46 -3.49 12.52
N LEU A 166 -12.76 -2.69 13.56
CA LEU A 166 -14.13 -2.30 13.90
C LEU A 166 -14.64 -1.16 13.00
N TRP A 167 -13.76 -0.27 12.57
CA TRP A 167 -14.12 0.91 11.77
C TRP A 167 -14.23 0.64 10.28
N ILE A 168 -13.45 -0.32 9.75
CA ILE A 168 -13.38 -0.58 8.32
C ILE A 168 -14.78 -0.88 7.76
N ASP A 169 -15.10 -0.22 6.66
CA ASP A 169 -16.29 -0.52 5.89
C ASP A 169 -16.11 -1.87 5.19
N LYS A 170 -17.00 -2.83 5.48
CA LYS A 170 -16.88 -4.19 4.96
C LYS A 170 -17.26 -4.32 3.48
N ASP A 171 -18.08 -3.41 2.98
CA ASP A 171 -18.52 -3.38 1.59
C ASP A 171 -17.55 -2.57 0.71
N LYS A 172 -16.86 -1.59 1.32
CA LYS A 172 -15.92 -0.68 0.63
C LYS A 172 -14.55 -0.60 1.36
N PRO A 173 -13.88 -1.73 1.65
CA PRO A 173 -12.68 -1.72 2.49
C PRO A 173 -11.51 -0.95 1.87
N ALA A 174 -11.33 -1.05 0.56
CA ALA A 174 -10.31 -0.30 -0.17
C ALA A 174 -10.54 1.22 -0.06
N LEU A 175 -11.78 1.65 -0.25
CA LEU A 175 -12.15 3.06 -0.20
C LEU A 175 -11.96 3.62 1.22
N PHE A 176 -12.35 2.87 2.26
CA PHE A 176 -12.11 3.24 3.65
C PHE A 176 -10.63 3.44 3.95
N ASN A 177 -9.78 2.49 3.53
CA ASN A 177 -8.35 2.59 3.74
C ASN A 177 -7.74 3.81 3.03
N GLN A 178 -8.13 4.06 1.79
CA GLN A 178 -7.68 5.25 1.04
C GLN A 178 -8.16 6.55 1.72
N ALA A 179 -9.39 6.56 2.20
CA ALA A 179 -9.99 7.71 2.86
C ALA A 179 -9.25 8.09 4.15
N ILE A 180 -8.99 7.12 5.03
CA ILE A 180 -8.29 7.40 6.29
C ILE A 180 -6.82 7.79 6.08
N MET A 181 -6.16 7.22 5.07
CA MET A 181 -4.81 7.63 4.67
C MET A 181 -4.79 9.08 4.17
N ASP A 182 -5.74 9.46 3.32
CA ASP A 182 -5.83 10.82 2.79
C ASP A 182 -6.24 11.83 3.86
N PHE A 183 -7.17 11.48 4.73
CA PHE A 183 -7.54 12.32 5.86
C PHE A 183 -6.34 12.60 6.77
N GLY A 184 -5.53 11.58 7.03
CA GLY A 184 -4.28 11.74 7.78
C GLY A 184 -3.23 12.59 7.07
N ALA A 185 -3.18 12.55 5.74
CA ALA A 185 -2.22 13.32 4.95
C ALA A 185 -2.63 14.78 4.73
N LEU A 186 -3.94 15.07 4.62
CA LEU A 186 -4.48 16.37 4.20
C LEU A 186 -5.07 17.19 5.36
N VAL A 187 -5.65 16.55 6.35
CA VAL A 187 -6.39 17.21 7.45
C VAL A 187 -5.71 16.96 8.79
N CYS A 188 -5.56 15.70 9.20
CA CYS A 188 -4.95 15.34 10.47
C CYS A 188 -3.42 15.26 10.34
N THR A 189 -2.79 16.39 9.99
CA THR A 189 -1.34 16.52 9.80
C THR A 189 -0.56 16.43 11.11
N PRO A 190 0.80 16.23 11.07
CA PRO A 190 1.68 16.21 12.24
C PRO A 190 1.60 17.43 13.13
#